data_87d8a14725ef2fe4a6c900cafda45e48
#
_entry.id   87d8a14725ef2fe4a6c900cafda45e48
#
_cell.length_a   1.000
_cell.length_b   1.000
_cell.length_c   1.000
_cell.angle_alpha   90.00
_cell.angle_beta   90.00
_cell.angle_gamma   90.00
#
_symmetry.space_group_name_H-M   'P 1'
#
loop_
_entity.id
_entity.type
_entity.pdbx_description
1 polymer ?
#
loop_
_entity_poly.entity_id
_entity_poly.type
_entity_poly.pdbx_seq_one_letter_code
_entity_poly.pdbx_strand_id
1 'polypeptide(L)'
;MSRRRAAEKRTILPDHKYKDVVLAKFMNRIMVDGKKSISEKIVYGAFDLVSKKTDKEPIDFFHEALNNVKPSLEVRSRRVGGATYQVPMEVRPKRAQTLAMKWIVDSALKRNEKTMRERVANEIFDAFNNKGNAVKKREETHKMAEANRAFSHFRW
;
A
#
# COMPACT_ATOMS: atom_id res chain seq x y z
N MET A 1 10.31 -22.90 -11.62
CA MET A 1 10.29 -21.54 -12.20
C MET A 1 11.07 -21.51 -13.48
N SER A 2 10.58 -20.85 -14.53
CA SER A 2 11.31 -20.73 -15.79
C SER A 2 12.47 -19.72 -15.62
N ARG A 3 13.70 -20.16 -15.91
CA ARG A 3 14.89 -19.28 -15.92
C ARG A 3 15.06 -18.53 -17.25
N ARG A 4 14.35 -18.94 -18.32
CA ARG A 4 14.55 -18.43 -19.69
C ARG A 4 13.71 -17.18 -20.00
N ARG A 5 12.58 -16.98 -19.33
CA ARG A 5 11.72 -15.80 -19.54
C ARG A 5 10.98 -15.41 -18.25
N ALA A 6 10.69 -14.12 -18.12
CA ALA A 6 9.81 -13.63 -17.06
C ALA A 6 8.36 -14.00 -17.38
N ALA A 7 7.55 -14.22 -16.33
CA ALA A 7 6.12 -14.46 -16.50
C ALA A 7 5.42 -13.23 -17.11
N GLU A 8 4.46 -13.47 -17.97
CA GLU A 8 3.63 -12.41 -18.55
C GLU A 8 2.82 -11.71 -17.47
N LYS A 9 2.76 -10.39 -17.56
CA LYS A 9 1.97 -9.59 -16.61
C LYS A 9 0.52 -9.60 -17.04
N ARG A 10 -0.36 -10.20 -16.22
CA ARG A 10 -1.80 -10.19 -16.46
C ARG A 10 -2.33 -8.76 -16.39
N THR A 11 -3.19 -8.40 -17.33
CA THR A 11 -3.95 -7.16 -17.28
C THR A 11 -5.07 -7.30 -16.26
N ILE A 12 -5.21 -6.29 -15.40
CA ILE A 12 -6.28 -6.22 -14.41
C ILE A 12 -7.37 -5.32 -14.97
N LEU A 13 -8.59 -5.82 -15.05
CA LEU A 13 -9.74 -5.04 -15.46
C LEU A 13 -10.04 -3.98 -14.38
N PRO A 14 -10.50 -2.79 -14.79
CA PRO A 14 -10.91 -1.74 -13.86
C PRO A 14 -12.09 -2.20 -13.01
N ASP A 15 -12.27 -1.55 -11.87
CA ASP A 15 -13.41 -1.76 -10.99
C ASP A 15 -14.74 -1.46 -11.68
N HIS A 16 -15.78 -2.19 -11.32
CA HIS A 16 -17.08 -2.08 -11.96
C HIS A 16 -17.78 -0.76 -11.65
N LYS A 17 -17.71 -0.29 -10.40
CA LYS A 17 -18.42 0.91 -9.92
C LYS A 17 -17.69 2.21 -10.28
N TYR A 18 -16.39 2.30 -10.00
CA TYR A 18 -15.58 3.51 -10.15
C TYR A 18 -14.68 3.50 -11.40
N LYS A 19 -14.66 2.40 -12.18
CA LYS A 19 -13.82 2.24 -13.38
C LYS A 19 -12.32 2.44 -13.13
N ASP A 20 -11.86 2.23 -11.90
CA ASP A 20 -10.49 2.46 -11.48
C ASP A 20 -9.70 1.15 -11.35
N VAL A 21 -8.52 1.10 -11.99
CA VAL A 21 -7.61 -0.05 -11.97
C VAL A 21 -6.86 -0.16 -10.64
N VAL A 22 -6.58 0.98 -9.98
CA VAL A 22 -5.87 1.02 -8.70
C VAL A 22 -6.75 0.44 -7.61
N LEU A 23 -8.03 0.81 -7.63
CA LEU A 23 -9.04 0.27 -6.72
C LEU A 23 -9.23 -1.24 -6.91
N ALA A 24 -9.28 -1.71 -8.16
CA ALA A 24 -9.34 -3.14 -8.47
C ALA A 24 -8.12 -3.91 -7.89
N LYS A 25 -6.92 -3.33 -7.98
CA LYS A 25 -5.71 -3.90 -7.35
C LYS A 25 -5.81 -3.92 -5.82
N PHE A 26 -6.38 -2.89 -5.23
CA PHE A 26 -6.59 -2.82 -3.78
C PHE A 26 -7.59 -3.88 -3.30
N MET A 27 -8.70 -4.08 -4.03
CA MET A 27 -9.63 -5.18 -3.77
C MET A 27 -8.97 -6.55 -3.85
N ASN A 28 -8.12 -6.75 -4.87
CA ASN A 28 -7.35 -7.99 -5.00
C ASN A 28 -6.34 -8.17 -3.84
N ARG A 29 -5.86 -7.09 -3.23
CA ARG A 29 -4.98 -7.16 -2.05
C ARG A 29 -5.70 -7.51 -0.77
N ILE A 30 -6.96 -7.08 -0.61
CA ILE A 30 -7.81 -7.43 0.53
C ILE A 30 -8.34 -8.86 0.41
N MET A 31 -8.51 -9.34 -0.82
CA MET A 31 -9.09 -10.64 -1.11
C MET A 31 -8.31 -11.78 -0.44
N VAL A 32 -9.03 -12.69 0.21
CA VAL A 32 -8.52 -13.92 0.81
C VAL A 32 -9.24 -15.10 0.15
N ASP A 33 -8.55 -16.19 -0.12
CA ASP A 33 -9.06 -17.43 -0.71
C ASP A 33 -9.84 -17.24 -2.03
N GLY A 34 -9.51 -16.22 -2.80
CA GLY A 34 -10.19 -15.92 -4.06
C GLY A 34 -11.61 -15.35 -3.91
N LYS A 35 -12.06 -15.01 -2.70
CA LYS A 35 -13.41 -14.50 -2.41
C LYS A 35 -13.57 -13.03 -2.81
N LYS A 36 -13.57 -12.75 -4.11
CA LYS A 36 -13.55 -11.38 -4.66
C LYS A 36 -14.82 -10.59 -4.29
N SER A 37 -15.99 -11.20 -4.34
CA SER A 37 -17.27 -10.53 -4.00
C SER A 37 -17.31 -10.02 -2.56
N ILE A 38 -16.66 -10.73 -1.63
CA ILE A 38 -16.54 -10.29 -0.23
C ILE A 38 -15.60 -9.08 -0.14
N SER A 39 -14.46 -9.12 -0.84
CA SER A 39 -13.52 -7.99 -0.92
C SER A 39 -14.18 -6.74 -1.48
N GLU A 40 -14.97 -6.85 -2.55
CA GLU A 40 -15.74 -5.75 -3.13
C GLU A 40 -16.73 -5.15 -2.13
N LYS A 41 -17.51 -6.01 -1.43
CA LYS A 41 -18.43 -5.55 -0.39
C LYS A 41 -17.74 -4.82 0.76
N ILE A 42 -16.54 -5.26 1.14
CA ILE A 42 -15.74 -4.58 2.18
C ILE A 42 -15.33 -3.20 1.70
N VAL A 43 -14.78 -3.08 0.50
CA VAL A 43 -14.27 -1.81 -0.03
C VAL A 43 -15.39 -0.83 -0.31
N TYR A 44 -16.46 -1.24 -0.97
CA TYR A 44 -17.61 -0.36 -1.22
C TYR A 44 -18.26 0.10 0.08
N GLY A 45 -18.44 -0.82 1.03
CA GLY A 45 -18.98 -0.44 2.33
C GLY A 45 -18.03 0.46 3.15
N ALA A 46 -16.71 0.34 2.97
CA ALA A 46 -15.76 1.27 3.56
C ALA A 46 -15.88 2.67 2.91
N PHE A 47 -16.06 2.75 1.61
CA PHE A 47 -16.27 4.01 0.88
C PHE A 47 -17.58 4.69 1.28
N ASP A 48 -18.66 3.93 1.48
CA ASP A 48 -19.93 4.46 1.99
C ASP A 48 -19.79 5.06 3.40
N LEU A 49 -18.92 4.47 4.24
CA LEU A 49 -18.61 5.01 5.57
C LEU A 49 -17.76 6.28 5.49
N VAL A 50 -16.81 6.34 4.56
CA VAL A 50 -15.99 7.55 4.34
C VAL A 50 -16.84 8.68 3.77
N SER A 51 -17.71 8.43 2.80
CA SER A 51 -18.63 9.43 2.24
C SER A 51 -19.53 10.08 3.29
N LYS A 52 -19.92 9.33 4.32
CA LYS A 52 -20.71 9.87 5.45
C LYS A 52 -19.91 10.80 6.37
N LYS A 53 -18.58 10.71 6.33
CA LYS A 53 -17.67 11.49 7.18
C LYS A 53 -17.06 12.69 6.44
N THR A 54 -17.11 12.67 5.11
CA THR A 54 -16.44 13.68 4.26
C THR A 54 -17.30 14.02 3.06
N ASP A 55 -17.23 15.28 2.61
CA ASP A 55 -17.94 15.76 1.42
C ASP A 55 -17.20 15.48 0.10
N LYS A 56 -16.05 14.80 0.17
CA LYS A 56 -15.25 14.45 -1.02
C LYS A 56 -15.74 13.15 -1.67
N GLU A 57 -15.52 13.05 -2.98
CA GLU A 57 -15.68 11.81 -3.73
C GLU A 57 -14.81 10.70 -3.11
N PRO A 58 -15.37 9.50 -2.81
CA PRO A 58 -14.64 8.43 -2.14
C PRO A 58 -13.41 7.95 -2.89
N ILE A 59 -13.45 7.99 -4.23
CA ILE A 59 -12.33 7.54 -5.07
C ILE A 59 -11.15 8.51 -4.99
N ASP A 60 -11.40 9.81 -5.03
CA ASP A 60 -10.35 10.83 -4.92
C ASP A 60 -9.74 10.81 -3.52
N PHE A 61 -10.60 10.65 -2.49
CA PHE A 61 -10.18 10.47 -1.12
C PHE A 61 -9.25 9.26 -0.94
N PHE A 62 -9.58 8.14 -1.58
CA PHE A 62 -8.74 6.94 -1.58
C PHE A 62 -7.39 7.16 -2.25
N HIS A 63 -7.37 7.83 -3.42
CA HIS A 63 -6.13 8.12 -4.13
C HIS A 63 -5.22 9.05 -3.33
N GLU A 64 -5.77 10.05 -2.67
CA GLU A 64 -5.03 10.98 -1.82
C GLU A 64 -4.45 10.25 -0.59
N ALA A 65 -5.27 9.44 0.09
CA ALA A 65 -4.81 8.59 1.19
C ALA A 65 -3.69 7.62 0.74
N LEU A 66 -3.85 6.99 -0.42
CA LEU A 66 -2.84 6.09 -0.97
C LEU A 66 -1.53 6.84 -1.28
N ASN A 67 -1.61 8.06 -1.83
CA ASN A 67 -0.44 8.89 -2.11
C ASN A 67 0.31 9.27 -0.83
N ASN A 68 -0.41 9.57 0.25
CA ASN A 68 0.17 9.87 1.54
C ASN A 68 0.94 8.69 2.16
N VAL A 69 0.61 7.45 1.78
CA VAL A 69 1.28 6.24 2.29
C VAL A 69 2.40 5.75 1.37
N LYS A 70 2.47 6.19 0.11
CA LYS A 70 3.52 5.75 -0.84
C LYS A 70 4.92 6.14 -0.33
N PRO A 71 5.85 5.17 -0.20
CA PRO A 71 7.24 5.48 0.13
C PRO A 71 8.01 5.97 -1.10
N SER A 72 8.90 6.93 -0.92
CA SER A 72 9.88 7.36 -1.92
C SER A 72 11.19 6.58 -1.83
N LEU A 73 11.56 6.15 -0.61
CA LEU A 73 12.78 5.42 -0.32
C LEU A 73 12.46 4.09 0.38
N GLU A 74 13.26 3.07 0.11
CA GLU A 74 13.29 1.82 0.86
C GLU A 74 14.75 1.41 1.11
N VAL A 75 14.95 0.47 2.04
CA VAL A 75 16.28 -0.06 2.35
C VAL A 75 16.36 -1.47 1.80
N ARG A 76 17.45 -1.78 1.08
CA ARG A 76 17.77 -3.13 0.61
C ARG A 76 19.07 -3.60 1.20
N SER A 77 19.08 -4.83 1.70
CA SER A 77 20.32 -5.46 2.18
C SER A 77 21.21 -5.84 1.00
N ARG A 78 22.49 -5.51 1.10
CA ARG A 78 23.55 -5.88 0.16
C ARG A 78 24.73 -6.44 0.91
N ARG A 79 25.28 -7.56 0.44
CA ARG A 79 26.47 -8.17 1.00
C ARG A 79 27.71 -7.69 0.23
N VAL A 80 28.64 -7.07 0.94
CA VAL A 80 29.91 -6.58 0.40
C VAL A 80 31.04 -7.03 1.32
N GLY A 81 32.03 -7.74 0.78
CA GLY A 81 33.20 -8.19 1.55
C GLY A 81 32.87 -9.03 2.79
N GLY A 82 31.75 -9.80 2.77
CA GLY A 82 31.31 -10.62 3.91
C GLY A 82 30.38 -9.92 4.89
N ALA A 83 30.31 -8.59 4.92
CA ALA A 83 29.37 -7.82 5.74
C ALA A 83 28.07 -7.50 4.96
N THR A 84 26.95 -7.43 5.67
CA THR A 84 25.65 -7.08 5.10
C THR A 84 25.33 -5.63 5.44
N TYR A 85 25.20 -4.80 4.41
CA TYR A 85 24.85 -3.40 4.54
C TYR A 85 23.41 -3.14 4.12
N GLN A 86 22.74 -2.22 4.80
CA GLN A 86 21.40 -1.75 4.46
C GLN A 86 21.55 -0.52 3.54
N VAL A 87 21.30 -0.69 2.25
CA VAL A 87 21.51 0.36 1.24
C VAL A 87 20.20 1.04 0.90
N PRO A 88 20.07 2.38 1.08
CA PRO A 88 18.87 3.11 0.71
C PRO A 88 18.75 3.21 -0.82
N MET A 89 17.54 2.98 -1.31
CA MET A 89 17.21 3.01 -2.75
C MET A 89 15.88 3.71 -2.99
N GLU A 90 15.76 4.39 -4.10
CA GLU A 90 14.50 4.94 -4.58
C GLU A 90 13.52 3.83 -4.97
N VAL A 91 12.26 4.00 -4.61
CA VAL A 91 11.21 3.03 -4.88
C VAL A 91 10.55 3.32 -6.22
N ARG A 92 10.53 2.34 -7.12
CA ARG A 92 9.82 2.47 -8.40
C ARG A 92 8.32 2.70 -8.16
N PRO A 93 7.61 3.54 -8.98
CA PRO A 93 6.22 3.92 -8.75
C PRO A 93 5.26 2.73 -8.57
N LYS A 94 5.41 1.67 -9.38
CA LYS A 94 4.60 0.44 -9.26
C LYS A 94 4.81 -0.28 -7.92
N ARG A 95 6.05 -0.27 -7.41
CA ARG A 95 6.37 -0.88 -6.12
C ARG A 95 5.87 -0.01 -4.97
N ALA A 96 6.05 1.30 -5.05
CA ALA A 96 5.53 2.25 -4.06
C ALA A 96 4.02 2.08 -3.87
N GLN A 97 3.26 1.98 -4.97
CA GLN A 97 1.84 1.70 -4.94
C GLN A 97 1.51 0.37 -4.26
N THR A 98 2.25 -0.70 -4.59
CA THR A 98 2.04 -2.02 -3.99
C THR A 98 2.33 -2.02 -2.50
N LEU A 99 3.41 -1.33 -2.06
CA LEU A 99 3.76 -1.20 -0.66
C LEU A 99 2.71 -0.40 0.12
N ALA A 100 2.24 0.70 -0.43
CA ALA A 100 1.20 1.52 0.18
C ALA A 100 -0.11 0.72 0.40
N MET A 101 -0.57 0.00 -0.63
CA MET A 101 -1.74 -0.88 -0.50
C MET A 101 -1.52 -1.96 0.57
N LYS A 102 -0.34 -2.58 0.58
CA LYS A 102 0.01 -3.58 1.59
C LYS A 102 -0.05 -3.00 2.99
N TRP A 103 0.57 -1.86 3.22
CA TRP A 103 0.63 -1.25 4.55
C TRP A 103 -0.74 -0.80 5.05
N ILE A 104 -1.61 -0.28 4.18
CA ILE A 104 -2.99 0.06 4.55
C ILE A 104 -3.75 -1.21 4.98
N VAL A 105 -3.67 -2.30 4.22
CA VAL A 105 -4.37 -3.55 4.56
C VAL A 105 -3.80 -4.17 5.85
N ASP A 106 -2.47 -4.26 5.97
CA ASP A 106 -1.80 -4.83 7.15
C ASP A 106 -2.10 -4.00 8.42
N SER A 107 -2.22 -2.67 8.28
CA SER A 107 -2.59 -1.77 9.38
C SER A 107 -4.07 -1.91 9.75
N ALA A 108 -4.95 -1.99 8.75
CA ALA A 108 -6.38 -2.22 8.97
C ALA A 108 -6.64 -3.54 9.71
N LEU A 109 -5.92 -4.60 9.38
CA LEU A 109 -6.04 -5.90 10.07
C LEU A 109 -5.68 -5.83 11.56
N LYS A 110 -4.79 -4.91 11.96
CA LYS A 110 -4.36 -4.73 13.35
C LYS A 110 -5.28 -3.82 14.17
N ARG A 111 -6.28 -3.21 13.54
CA ARG A 111 -7.24 -2.33 14.24
C ARG A 111 -8.24 -3.14 15.04
N ASN A 112 -8.81 -2.51 16.06
CA ASN A 112 -9.72 -3.15 17.02
C ASN A 112 -11.21 -3.05 16.66
N GLU A 113 -11.56 -2.36 15.55
CA GLU A 113 -12.93 -2.24 15.10
C GLU A 113 -13.54 -3.61 14.79
N LYS A 114 -14.86 -3.74 14.93
CA LYS A 114 -15.56 -5.01 14.83
C LYS A 114 -15.50 -5.62 13.43
N THR A 115 -15.68 -4.81 12.39
CA THR A 115 -15.77 -5.28 11.01
C THR A 115 -14.58 -4.80 10.16
N MET A 116 -14.16 -5.62 9.18
CA MET A 116 -13.08 -5.24 8.25
C MET A 116 -13.45 -3.99 7.43
N ARG A 117 -14.74 -3.77 7.17
CA ARG A 117 -15.25 -2.56 6.52
C ARG A 117 -14.91 -1.29 7.31
N GLU A 118 -15.16 -1.30 8.61
CA GLU A 118 -14.84 -0.18 9.49
C GLU A 118 -13.33 0.02 9.64
N ARG A 119 -12.57 -1.06 9.76
CA ARG A 119 -11.11 -1.03 9.85
C ARG A 119 -10.47 -0.37 8.63
N VAL A 120 -10.90 -0.77 7.43
CA VAL A 120 -10.41 -0.20 6.17
C VAL A 120 -10.84 1.26 6.03
N ALA A 121 -12.10 1.60 6.33
CA ALA A 121 -12.60 2.97 6.29
C ALA A 121 -11.80 3.91 7.19
N ASN A 122 -11.59 3.51 8.44
CA ASN A 122 -10.87 4.31 9.42
C ASN A 122 -9.37 4.42 9.09
N GLU A 123 -8.73 3.35 8.58
CA GLU A 123 -7.32 3.43 8.18
C GLU A 123 -7.13 4.35 6.96
N ILE A 124 -8.03 4.30 5.97
CA ILE A 124 -7.99 5.22 4.82
C ILE A 124 -8.24 6.66 5.29
N PHE A 125 -9.18 6.87 6.23
CA PHE A 125 -9.46 8.19 6.80
C PHE A 125 -8.25 8.75 7.57
N ASP A 126 -7.60 7.94 8.38
CA ASP A 126 -6.39 8.33 9.11
C ASP A 126 -5.23 8.62 8.14
N ALA A 127 -5.05 7.78 7.11
CA ALA A 127 -4.01 7.96 6.08
C ALA A 127 -4.22 9.24 5.26
N PHE A 128 -5.46 9.60 4.96
CA PHE A 128 -5.79 10.87 4.33
C PHE A 128 -5.31 12.07 5.17
N ASN A 129 -5.52 12.02 6.47
CA ASN A 129 -5.08 13.04 7.43
C ASN A 129 -3.59 12.93 7.82
N ASN A 130 -2.79 12.15 7.09
CA ASN A 130 -1.38 11.86 7.43
C ASN A 130 -1.19 11.27 8.83
N LYS A 131 -2.14 10.45 9.28
CA LYS A 131 -2.15 9.76 10.56
C LYS A 131 -2.25 8.24 10.33
N GLY A 132 -2.29 7.47 11.41
CA GLY A 132 -2.49 6.02 11.34
C GLY A 132 -1.20 5.20 11.20
N ASN A 133 -1.36 3.89 11.31
CA ASN A 133 -0.22 2.96 11.34
C ASN A 133 0.43 2.77 9.97
N ALA A 134 -0.32 2.91 8.88
CA ALA A 134 0.22 2.84 7.52
C ALA A 134 1.19 3.99 7.23
N VAL A 135 0.83 5.22 7.65
CA VAL A 135 1.70 6.40 7.53
C VAL A 135 2.93 6.26 8.42
N LYS A 136 2.77 5.83 9.68
CA LYS A 136 3.90 5.54 10.56
C LYS A 136 4.88 4.55 9.94
N LYS A 137 4.37 3.52 9.25
CA LYS A 137 5.22 2.54 8.55
C LYS A 137 6.04 3.15 7.42
N ARG A 138 5.45 4.08 6.65
CA ARG A 138 6.18 4.88 5.66
C ARG A 138 7.31 5.69 6.33
N GLU A 139 6.99 6.40 7.42
CA GLU A 139 7.96 7.22 8.15
C GLU A 139 9.10 6.40 8.74
N GLU A 140 8.80 5.26 9.33
CA GLU A 140 9.82 4.32 9.83
C GLU A 140 10.76 3.87 8.70
N THR A 141 10.19 3.55 7.52
CA THR A 141 10.98 3.14 6.35
C THR A 141 11.88 4.27 5.87
N HIS A 142 11.37 5.50 5.81
CA HIS A 142 12.16 6.68 5.46
C HIS A 142 13.26 6.97 6.50
N LYS A 143 12.96 6.89 7.80
CA LYS A 143 13.95 7.05 8.87
C LYS A 143 15.08 6.01 8.77
N MET A 144 14.73 4.75 8.50
CA MET A 144 15.73 3.70 8.26
C MET A 144 16.60 4.01 7.04
N ALA A 145 16.01 4.50 5.95
CA ALA A 145 16.76 4.87 4.76
C ALA A 145 17.71 6.07 5.02
N GLU A 146 17.25 7.04 5.78
CA GLU A 146 18.05 8.20 6.16
C GLU A 146 19.21 7.84 7.09
N ALA A 147 18.96 7.02 8.11
CA ALA A 147 19.99 6.51 9.02
C ALA A 147 21.11 5.74 8.29
N ASN A 148 20.77 5.06 7.19
CA ASN A 148 21.70 4.29 6.37
C ASN A 148 22.25 5.09 5.16
N ARG A 149 22.03 6.41 5.10
CA ARG A 149 22.43 7.26 3.97
C ARG A 149 23.92 7.19 3.65
N ALA A 150 24.76 6.99 4.65
CA ALA A 150 26.20 6.81 4.49
C ALA A 150 26.58 5.65 3.55
N PHE A 151 25.73 4.62 3.45
CA PHE A 151 25.94 3.44 2.60
C PHE A 151 25.36 3.59 1.19
N SER A 152 24.86 4.76 0.81
CA SER A 152 24.25 5.01 -0.51
C SER A 152 25.22 4.77 -1.68
N HIS A 153 26.52 4.93 -1.47
CA HIS A 153 27.54 4.66 -2.48
C HIS A 153 27.68 3.18 -2.85
N PHE A 154 27.14 2.25 -2.05
CA PHE A 154 27.03 0.84 -2.41
C PHE A 154 25.83 0.53 -3.32
N ARG A 155 25.11 1.54 -3.79
CA ARG A 155 24.01 1.41 -4.75
C ARG A 155 24.55 0.98 -6.11
N TRP A 156 23.79 0.15 -6.83
CA TRP A 156 24.06 -0.36 -8.19
C TRP A 156 22.87 -0.07 -9.13
#